data_3d9ab44091f507dd35bf92245babb077
#
_entry.id   3d9ab44091f507dd35bf92245babb077
#
_cell.length_a   1.000
_cell.length_b   1.000
_cell.length_c   1.000
_cell.angle_alpha   90.00
_cell.angle_beta   90.00
_cell.angle_gamma   90.00
#
_symmetry.space_group_name_H-M   'P 1'
#
loop_
_entity.id
_entity.type
_entity.pdbx_description
1 polymer ?
#
loop_
_entity_poly.entity_id
_entity_poly.type
_entity_poly.pdbx_seq_one_letter_code
_entity_poly.pdbx_strand_id
1 'polypeptide(L)'
;MLPIILVDEYDTPLLEAYTQGYWDEMIAACRQIFHNAFKQNDFYSRAIITGVTRISKNSLFSDLNNLEVDTVTCDAYSDCFGFTEQEVMDALKCQNLDKMRDVKDLYDGFIFGKQKDMYNPWSICNYIRQGELISYWTNTSSNKLIGDIIRKHLVGRKYEIEQLMSGEKVHKEINENITFQYLDGDENS
;
A
#
# COMPACT_ATOMS: atom_id res chain seq x y z
N MET A 1 -2.35 -32.55 3.27
CA MET A 1 -2.75 -31.20 2.76
C MET A 1 -1.51 -30.35 2.80
N LEU A 2 -1.17 -29.69 1.69
CA LEU A 2 -0.01 -28.78 1.67
C LEU A 2 -0.38 -27.42 2.28
N PRO A 3 0.51 -26.74 2.99
CA PRO A 3 0.26 -25.44 3.60
C PRO A 3 0.11 -24.34 2.54
N ILE A 4 -0.51 -23.23 2.97
CA ILE A 4 -0.47 -21.94 2.26
C ILE A 4 0.50 -21.04 3.02
N ILE A 5 1.41 -20.39 2.30
CA ILE A 5 2.36 -19.45 2.88
C ILE A 5 1.80 -18.04 2.75
N LEU A 6 1.72 -17.31 3.85
CA LEU A 6 1.31 -15.92 3.89
C LEU A 6 2.48 -15.08 4.39
N VAL A 7 2.90 -14.08 3.62
CA VAL A 7 3.92 -13.12 3.99
C VAL A 7 3.31 -11.73 3.92
N ASP A 8 3.17 -11.10 5.07
CA ASP A 8 2.64 -9.75 5.18
C ASP A 8 3.78 -8.74 5.31
N GLU A 9 3.63 -7.58 4.70
CA GLU A 9 4.60 -6.48 4.73
C GLU A 9 6.04 -6.91 4.37
N TYR A 10 6.21 -7.64 3.26
CA TYR A 10 7.51 -8.17 2.82
C TYR A 10 8.59 -7.09 2.63
N ASP A 11 8.17 -5.87 2.42
CA ASP A 11 9.01 -4.70 2.15
C ASP A 11 9.44 -3.95 3.42
N THR A 12 8.82 -4.19 4.57
CA THR A 12 9.18 -3.54 5.85
C THR A 12 10.67 -3.66 6.20
N PRO A 13 11.32 -4.84 6.17
CA PRO A 13 12.75 -4.93 6.47
C PRO A 13 13.63 -4.23 5.44
N LEU A 14 13.18 -4.16 4.19
CA LEU A 14 13.90 -3.48 3.11
C LEU A 14 13.80 -1.96 3.25
N LEU A 15 12.63 -1.47 3.67
CA LEU A 15 12.41 -0.07 3.96
C LEU A 15 13.30 0.42 5.11
N GLU A 16 13.38 -0.37 6.18
CA GLU A 16 14.27 -0.08 7.30
C GLU A 16 15.73 -0.08 6.86
N ALA A 17 16.15 -1.08 6.08
CA ALA A 17 17.52 -1.18 5.56
C ALA A 17 17.88 0.01 4.65
N TYR A 18 16.93 0.50 3.85
CA TYR A 18 17.12 1.70 3.03
C TYR A 18 17.35 2.93 3.90
N THR A 19 16.56 3.13 4.94
CA THR A 19 16.70 4.29 5.84
C THR A 19 17.96 4.24 6.70
N GLN A 20 18.48 3.04 6.99
CA GLN A 20 19.66 2.81 7.83
C GLN A 20 20.96 2.60 7.03
N GLY A 21 20.89 2.51 5.71
CA GLY A 21 22.06 2.43 4.82
C GLY A 21 22.68 1.03 4.65
N TYR A 22 21.92 -0.06 4.94
CA TYR A 22 22.35 -1.44 4.71
C TYR A 22 21.46 -2.19 3.72
N TRP A 23 21.02 -1.49 2.68
CA TRP A 23 20.10 -1.99 1.64
C TRP A 23 20.63 -3.25 0.95
N ASP A 24 21.90 -3.24 0.51
CA ASP A 24 22.48 -4.32 -0.31
C ASP A 24 22.52 -5.65 0.45
N GLU A 25 22.85 -5.61 1.72
CA GLU A 25 22.88 -6.79 2.57
C GLU A 25 21.46 -7.34 2.80
N MET A 26 20.52 -6.46 3.06
CA MET A 26 19.14 -6.87 3.33
C MET A 26 18.46 -7.42 2.07
N ILE A 27 18.63 -6.79 0.91
CA ILE A 27 18.04 -7.27 -0.34
C ILE A 27 18.60 -8.64 -0.72
N ALA A 28 19.91 -8.86 -0.49
CA ALA A 28 20.54 -10.16 -0.72
C ALA A 28 19.97 -11.25 0.20
N ALA A 29 19.81 -10.96 1.49
CA ALA A 29 19.21 -11.87 2.46
C ALA A 29 17.75 -12.20 2.12
N CYS A 30 16.92 -11.19 1.85
CA CYS A 30 15.51 -11.38 1.47
C CYS A 30 15.38 -12.18 0.17
N ARG A 31 16.21 -11.90 -0.83
CA ARG A 31 16.25 -12.67 -2.09
C ARG A 31 16.55 -14.16 -1.83
N GLN A 32 17.51 -14.46 -0.98
CA GLN A 32 17.85 -15.84 -0.63
C GLN A 32 16.69 -16.54 0.10
N ILE A 33 16.03 -15.86 1.03
CA ILE A 33 14.88 -16.40 1.76
C ILE A 33 13.74 -16.71 0.77
N PHE A 34 13.35 -15.76 -0.06
CA PHE A 34 12.24 -15.95 -0.99
C PHE A 34 12.55 -16.96 -2.09
N HIS A 35 13.81 -16.99 -2.58
CA HIS A 35 14.24 -18.01 -3.51
C HIS A 35 14.09 -19.41 -2.91
N ASN A 36 14.60 -19.63 -1.70
CA ASN A 36 14.54 -20.95 -1.04
C ASN A 36 13.10 -21.33 -0.65
N ALA A 37 12.29 -20.35 -0.28
CA ALA A 37 10.90 -20.61 0.10
C ALA A 37 10.00 -20.93 -1.10
N PHE A 38 10.18 -20.26 -2.23
CA PHE A 38 9.19 -20.29 -3.32
C PHE A 38 9.65 -20.93 -4.63
N LYS A 39 10.97 -20.96 -4.90
CA LYS A 39 11.46 -21.51 -6.15
C LYS A 39 11.54 -23.03 -6.07
N GLN A 40 10.85 -23.72 -6.99
CA GLN A 40 10.87 -25.18 -7.10
C GLN A 40 10.63 -25.91 -5.77
N ASN A 41 9.71 -25.38 -4.98
CA ASN A 41 9.37 -25.94 -3.68
C ASN A 41 7.98 -26.58 -3.72
N ASP A 42 7.92 -27.91 -3.62
CA ASP A 42 6.70 -28.71 -3.66
C ASP A 42 6.01 -28.85 -2.30
N PHE A 43 6.53 -28.22 -1.25
CA PHE A 43 6.00 -28.36 0.12
C PHE A 43 4.90 -27.36 0.48
N TYR A 44 4.47 -26.50 -0.44
CA TYR A 44 3.31 -25.62 -0.26
C TYR A 44 2.38 -25.66 -1.48
N SER A 45 1.11 -25.30 -1.27
CA SER A 45 0.10 -25.27 -2.35
C SER A 45 0.01 -23.90 -3.03
N ARG A 46 0.09 -22.84 -2.24
CA ARG A 46 0.02 -21.42 -2.68
C ARG A 46 0.82 -20.55 -1.75
N ALA A 47 1.24 -19.39 -2.25
CA ALA A 47 1.81 -18.32 -1.45
C ALA A 47 1.13 -16.99 -1.79
N ILE A 48 0.90 -16.15 -0.78
CA ILE A 48 0.43 -14.77 -0.94
C ILE A 48 1.44 -13.89 -0.20
N ILE A 49 1.92 -12.87 -0.90
CA ILE A 49 2.90 -11.92 -0.38
C ILE A 49 2.28 -10.53 -0.52
N THR A 50 2.20 -9.78 0.58
CA THR A 50 1.70 -8.40 0.58
C THR A 50 2.78 -7.41 0.96
N GLY A 51 2.66 -6.17 0.51
CA GLY A 51 3.54 -5.06 0.85
C GLY A 51 2.97 -3.73 0.37
N VAL A 52 3.48 -2.65 0.93
CA VAL A 52 3.07 -1.29 0.58
C VAL A 52 3.76 -0.82 -0.69
N THR A 53 5.01 -1.22 -0.88
CA THR A 53 5.82 -0.80 -2.03
C THR A 53 6.13 -1.98 -2.93
N ARG A 54 6.03 -1.74 -4.25
CA ARG A 54 6.47 -2.72 -5.22
C ARG A 54 7.99 -2.63 -5.40
N ILE A 55 8.72 -3.58 -4.82
CA ILE A 55 10.14 -3.70 -5.10
C ILE A 55 10.30 -4.38 -6.45
N SER A 56 11.08 -3.76 -7.33
CA SER A 56 11.26 -4.23 -8.71
C SER A 56 11.52 -5.75 -8.78
N LYS A 57 10.81 -6.40 -9.69
CA LYS A 57 10.97 -7.83 -9.96
C LYS A 57 12.44 -8.23 -10.16
N ASN A 58 13.24 -7.33 -10.77
CA ASN A 58 14.66 -7.58 -11.06
C ASN A 58 15.55 -7.56 -9.82
N SER A 59 15.10 -7.02 -8.69
CA SER A 59 15.94 -6.97 -7.47
C SER A 59 15.63 -8.09 -6.47
N LEU A 60 14.35 -8.37 -6.20
CA LEU A 60 13.95 -9.32 -5.16
C LEU A 60 13.38 -10.63 -5.71
N PHE A 61 12.56 -10.52 -6.76
CA PHE A 61 11.78 -11.64 -7.29
C PHE A 61 12.22 -12.07 -8.70
N SER A 62 13.43 -11.70 -9.12
CA SER A 62 13.95 -12.01 -10.47
C SER A 62 13.91 -13.51 -10.83
N ASP A 63 14.05 -14.34 -9.83
CA ASP A 63 14.15 -15.80 -9.99
C ASP A 63 12.79 -16.52 -9.89
N LEU A 64 11.69 -15.78 -9.59
CA LEU A 64 10.34 -16.33 -9.51
C LEU A 64 9.58 -16.09 -10.80
N ASN A 65 9.46 -17.15 -11.63
CA ASN A 65 8.85 -17.04 -12.95
C ASN A 65 7.31 -17.03 -12.94
N ASN A 66 6.70 -17.53 -11.87
CA ASN A 66 5.26 -17.72 -11.71
C ASN A 66 4.61 -16.73 -10.72
N LEU A 67 5.26 -15.60 -10.49
CA LEU A 67 4.73 -14.53 -9.66
C LEU A 67 3.69 -13.75 -10.45
N GLU A 68 2.45 -13.73 -9.97
CA GLU A 68 1.39 -12.81 -10.36
C GLU A 68 1.43 -11.60 -9.43
N VAL A 69 1.32 -10.40 -9.98
CA VAL A 69 1.43 -9.16 -9.21
C VAL A 69 0.21 -8.31 -9.47
N ASP A 70 -0.58 -8.12 -8.42
CA ASP A 70 -1.72 -7.22 -8.40
C ASP A 70 -1.36 -5.96 -7.60
N THR A 71 -1.68 -4.81 -8.16
CA THR A 71 -1.45 -3.50 -7.54
C THR A 71 -2.78 -2.77 -7.37
N VAL A 72 -2.77 -1.63 -6.71
CA VAL A 72 -3.96 -0.78 -6.55
C VAL A 72 -4.55 -0.28 -7.89
N THR A 73 -3.83 -0.40 -8.98
CA THR A 73 -4.29 -0.06 -10.33
C THR A 73 -4.97 -1.23 -11.06
N CYS A 74 -4.84 -2.46 -10.54
CA CYS A 74 -5.44 -3.65 -11.12
C CYS A 74 -6.93 -3.78 -10.73
N ASP A 75 -7.72 -4.36 -11.65
CA ASP A 75 -9.13 -4.68 -11.37
C ASP A 75 -9.28 -5.94 -10.51
N ALA A 76 -8.30 -6.85 -10.58
CA ALA A 76 -8.30 -8.06 -9.78
C ALA A 76 -8.19 -7.69 -8.29
N TYR A 77 -9.04 -8.33 -7.47
CA TYR A 77 -9.10 -8.11 -6.01
C TYR A 77 -9.33 -6.65 -5.58
N SER A 78 -9.83 -5.80 -6.46
CA SER A 78 -10.03 -4.36 -6.18
C SER A 78 -11.04 -4.08 -5.05
N ASP A 79 -11.87 -5.04 -4.70
CA ASP A 79 -12.84 -5.01 -3.61
C ASP A 79 -12.37 -5.73 -2.33
N CYS A 80 -11.13 -6.27 -2.31
CA CYS A 80 -10.64 -7.09 -1.19
C CYS A 80 -9.83 -6.32 -0.14
N PHE A 81 -9.32 -5.13 -0.48
CA PHE A 81 -8.40 -4.36 0.36
C PHE A 81 -9.01 -3.10 0.96
N GLY A 82 -10.25 -3.18 1.37
CA GLY A 82 -11.02 -2.10 1.98
C GLY A 82 -12.45 -2.55 2.19
N PHE A 83 -13.29 -1.65 2.68
CA PHE A 83 -14.75 -1.87 2.67
C PHE A 83 -15.36 -1.15 1.47
N THR A 84 -16.25 -1.84 0.77
CA THR A 84 -17.09 -1.25 -0.26
C THR A 84 -18.17 -0.36 0.38
N GLU A 85 -18.72 0.58 -0.38
CA GLU A 85 -19.81 1.44 0.10
C GLU A 85 -21.01 0.62 0.63
N GLN A 86 -21.34 -0.50 -0.03
CA GLN A 86 -22.43 -1.37 0.39
C GLN A 86 -22.15 -2.03 1.75
N GLU A 87 -20.95 -2.53 1.97
CA GLU A 87 -20.56 -3.13 3.25
C GLU A 87 -20.59 -2.10 4.38
N VAL A 88 -20.12 -0.86 4.13
CA VAL A 88 -20.20 0.22 5.10
C VAL A 88 -21.66 0.56 5.42
N MET A 89 -22.51 0.72 4.41
CA MET A 89 -23.94 0.97 4.62
C MET A 89 -24.61 -0.10 5.47
N ASP A 90 -24.32 -1.36 5.19
CA ASP A 90 -24.91 -2.49 5.93
C ASP A 90 -24.40 -2.55 7.37
N ALA A 91 -23.12 -2.30 7.59
CA ALA A 91 -22.52 -2.22 8.92
C ALA A 91 -23.11 -1.07 9.74
N LEU A 92 -23.28 0.12 9.16
CA LEU A 92 -23.91 1.26 9.84
C LEU A 92 -25.37 0.99 10.22
N LYS A 93 -26.15 0.39 9.31
CA LYS A 93 -27.53 -0.02 9.60
C LYS A 93 -27.61 -1.00 10.77
N CYS A 94 -26.72 -2.00 10.81
CA CYS A 94 -26.68 -2.97 11.91
C CYS A 94 -26.44 -2.31 13.28
N GLN A 95 -25.76 -1.18 13.31
CA GLN A 95 -25.45 -0.43 14.53
C GLN A 95 -26.42 0.76 14.78
N ASN A 96 -27.47 0.91 13.96
CA ASN A 96 -28.41 2.06 13.99
C ASN A 96 -27.71 3.41 13.87
N LEU A 97 -26.64 3.49 13.05
CA LEU A 97 -25.91 4.72 12.73
C LEU A 97 -26.42 5.25 11.38
N ASP A 98 -27.01 6.43 11.37
CA ASP A 98 -27.57 7.06 10.17
C ASP A 98 -26.75 8.30 9.76
N LYS A 99 -25.48 8.09 9.41
CA LYS A 99 -24.57 9.16 9.00
C LYS A 99 -23.71 8.78 7.78
N MET A 100 -24.30 8.04 6.85
CA MET A 100 -23.55 7.57 5.68
C MET A 100 -22.89 8.71 4.89
N ARG A 101 -23.56 9.85 4.76
CA ARG A 101 -23.01 11.01 4.07
C ARG A 101 -21.75 11.54 4.77
N ASP A 102 -21.81 11.74 6.09
CA ASP A 102 -20.67 12.25 6.86
C ASP A 102 -19.51 11.24 6.86
N VAL A 103 -19.82 9.94 6.89
CA VAL A 103 -18.84 8.84 6.77
C VAL A 103 -18.17 8.88 5.40
N LYS A 104 -18.94 9.09 4.34
CA LYS A 104 -18.41 9.23 2.98
C LYS A 104 -17.50 10.44 2.87
N ASP A 105 -17.94 11.59 3.34
CA ASP A 105 -17.17 12.84 3.27
C ASP A 105 -15.83 12.74 4.04
N LEU A 106 -15.76 11.93 5.11
CA LEU A 106 -14.58 11.84 5.97
C LEU A 106 -13.67 10.63 5.67
N TYR A 107 -14.22 9.49 5.25
CA TYR A 107 -13.49 8.23 5.17
C TYR A 107 -13.43 7.60 3.77
N ASP A 108 -14.19 8.11 2.81
CA ASP A 108 -14.08 7.70 1.41
C ASP A 108 -12.85 8.37 0.76
N GLY A 109 -12.31 7.75 -0.27
CA GLY A 109 -11.26 8.37 -1.05
C GLY A 109 -10.33 7.40 -1.76
N PHE A 110 -10.49 6.10 -1.59
CA PHE A 110 -9.69 5.13 -2.32
C PHE A 110 -10.38 4.65 -3.59
N ILE A 111 -9.57 4.51 -4.64
CA ILE A 111 -9.98 3.88 -5.90
C ILE A 111 -8.98 2.78 -6.18
N PHE A 112 -9.46 1.55 -6.29
CA PHE A 112 -8.66 0.38 -6.64
C PHE A 112 -9.12 -0.17 -7.99
N GLY A 113 -8.26 -0.13 -9.00
CA GLY A 113 -8.65 -0.43 -10.37
C GLY A 113 -9.86 0.41 -10.80
N LYS A 114 -10.98 -0.25 -11.14
CA LYS A 114 -12.27 0.41 -11.45
C LYS A 114 -13.21 0.55 -10.26
N GLN A 115 -12.90 -0.08 -9.12
CA GLN A 115 -13.70 0.00 -7.91
C GLN A 115 -13.49 1.36 -7.25
N LYS A 116 -14.58 2.10 -7.11
CA LYS A 116 -14.64 3.41 -6.44
C LYS A 116 -15.27 3.26 -5.07
N ASP A 117 -15.20 4.34 -4.29
CA ASP A 117 -15.84 4.44 -2.99
C ASP A 117 -15.39 3.28 -2.06
N MET A 118 -14.06 3.12 -1.95
CA MET A 118 -13.45 2.18 -1.02
C MET A 118 -13.04 2.89 0.26
N TYR A 119 -13.40 2.29 1.38
CA TYR A 119 -13.24 2.87 2.71
C TYR A 119 -12.14 2.18 3.50
N ASN A 120 -11.39 2.97 4.25
CA ASN A 120 -10.36 2.44 5.15
C ASN A 120 -11.00 1.64 6.29
N PRO A 121 -10.68 0.33 6.44
CA PRO A 121 -11.29 -0.53 7.45
C PRO A 121 -11.06 -0.04 8.88
N TRP A 122 -9.86 0.47 9.18
CA TRP A 122 -9.53 1.00 10.50
C TRP A 122 -10.46 2.15 10.91
N SER A 123 -10.68 3.10 10.01
CA SER A 123 -11.55 4.24 10.26
C SER A 123 -12.98 3.82 10.46
N ILE A 124 -13.52 2.94 9.61
CA ILE A 124 -14.89 2.44 9.71
C ILE A 124 -15.11 1.63 10.98
N CYS A 125 -14.23 0.70 11.31
CA CYS A 125 -14.34 -0.10 12.53
C CYS A 125 -14.28 0.75 13.80
N ASN A 126 -13.41 1.77 13.84
CA ASN A 126 -13.34 2.65 14.99
C ASN A 126 -14.56 3.55 15.10
N TYR A 127 -15.07 4.09 13.97
CA TYR A 127 -16.31 4.86 13.97
C TYR A 127 -17.49 4.02 14.48
N ILE A 128 -17.67 2.81 13.97
CA ILE A 128 -18.73 1.90 14.43
C ILE A 128 -18.62 1.63 15.93
N ARG A 129 -17.42 1.45 16.45
CA ARG A 129 -17.18 1.14 17.86
C ARG A 129 -17.40 2.34 18.79
N GLN A 130 -17.00 3.55 18.36
CA GLN A 130 -16.97 4.74 19.22
C GLN A 130 -18.15 5.69 18.96
N GLY A 131 -18.77 5.65 17.78
CA GLY A 131 -19.84 6.56 17.36
C GLY A 131 -19.38 7.99 17.06
N GLU A 132 -18.09 8.26 17.08
CA GLU A 132 -17.53 9.59 16.85
C GLU A 132 -16.89 9.69 15.46
N LEU A 133 -17.24 10.73 14.70
CA LEU A 133 -16.66 11.02 13.39
C LEU A 133 -15.40 11.86 13.57
N ILE A 134 -14.27 11.20 13.65
CA ILE A 134 -12.94 11.82 13.77
C ILE A 134 -11.94 11.14 12.82
N SER A 135 -10.83 11.80 12.53
CA SER A 135 -9.79 11.24 11.66
C SER A 135 -8.95 10.19 12.41
N TYR A 136 -9.39 8.93 12.37
CA TYR A 136 -8.73 7.81 13.05
C TYR A 136 -7.39 7.41 12.43
N TRP A 137 -7.21 7.66 11.13
CA TRP A 137 -6.03 7.19 10.38
C TRP A 137 -4.78 8.07 10.58
N THR A 138 -4.94 9.35 10.87
CA THR A 138 -3.85 10.34 10.89
C THR A 138 -2.72 10.03 11.87
N ASN A 139 -2.96 9.21 12.89
CA ASN A 139 -1.98 8.91 13.95
C ASN A 139 -1.52 7.45 13.98
N THR A 140 -1.84 6.65 12.97
CA THR A 140 -1.61 5.19 13.02
C THR A 140 -0.37 4.73 12.28
N SER A 141 0.18 5.53 11.37
CA SER A 141 1.33 5.14 10.56
C SER A 141 2.54 6.04 10.80
N SER A 142 3.71 5.43 10.80
CA SER A 142 4.98 6.16 10.73
C SER A 142 5.16 6.70 9.30
N ASN A 143 4.72 7.92 9.04
CA ASN A 143 4.90 8.62 7.76
C ASN A 143 6.35 9.12 7.56
N LYS A 144 7.33 8.52 8.26
CA LYS A 144 8.72 8.98 8.25
C LYS A 144 9.31 8.97 6.84
N LEU A 145 9.15 7.85 6.11
CA LEU A 145 9.66 7.73 4.74
C LEU A 145 9.05 8.77 3.81
N ILE A 146 7.70 8.88 3.82
CA ILE A 146 6.99 9.86 3.00
C ILE A 146 7.41 11.28 3.40
N GLY A 147 7.53 11.55 4.69
CA GLY A 147 8.01 12.84 5.19
C GLY A 147 9.44 13.15 4.77
N ASP A 148 10.32 12.17 4.72
CA ASP A 148 11.71 12.33 4.27
C ASP A 148 11.78 12.53 2.74
N ILE A 149 11.01 11.78 1.96
CA ILE A 149 10.90 11.97 0.51
C ILE A 149 10.34 13.36 0.19
N ILE A 150 9.25 13.77 0.85
CA ILE A 150 8.67 15.10 0.67
C ILE A 150 9.72 16.16 1.00
N ARG A 151 10.43 16.06 2.12
CA ARG A 151 11.45 17.03 2.51
C ARG A 151 12.62 17.12 1.52
N LYS A 152 13.10 15.99 1.00
CA LYS A 152 14.17 15.95 -0.01
C LYS A 152 13.75 16.61 -1.32
N HIS A 153 12.52 16.46 -1.74
CA HIS A 153 12.02 16.89 -3.05
C HIS A 153 11.13 18.14 -3.02
N LEU A 154 10.93 18.75 -1.84
CA LEU A 154 10.08 19.94 -1.66
C LEU A 154 10.45 21.11 -2.60
N VAL A 155 11.75 21.30 -2.89
CA VAL A 155 12.22 22.43 -3.70
C VAL A 155 11.74 22.33 -5.14
N GLY A 156 11.68 21.11 -5.71
CA GLY A 156 11.24 20.89 -7.10
C GLY A 156 9.73 20.64 -7.27
N ARG A 157 9.03 20.23 -6.20
CA ARG A 157 7.62 19.78 -6.29
C ARG A 157 6.66 20.53 -5.37
N LYS A 158 7.09 21.65 -4.81
CA LYS A 158 6.30 22.45 -3.87
C LYS A 158 4.93 22.82 -4.46
N TYR A 159 4.89 23.23 -5.71
CA TYR A 159 3.66 23.64 -6.40
C TYR A 159 2.65 22.46 -6.50
N GLU A 160 3.11 21.27 -6.86
CA GLU A 160 2.23 20.08 -6.95
C GLU A 160 1.64 19.69 -5.59
N ILE A 161 2.45 19.79 -4.53
CA ILE A 161 1.98 19.53 -3.16
C ILE A 161 0.95 20.57 -2.74
N GLU A 162 1.19 21.85 -3.04
CA GLU A 162 0.23 22.93 -2.77
C GLU A 162 -1.09 22.73 -3.53
N GLN A 163 -1.04 22.28 -4.80
CA GLN A 163 -2.24 21.91 -5.57
C GLN A 163 -3.01 20.77 -4.89
N LEU A 164 -2.34 19.69 -4.51
CA LEU A 164 -2.97 18.57 -3.80
C LEU A 164 -3.59 19.01 -2.46
N MET A 165 -2.90 19.87 -1.72
CA MET A 165 -3.41 20.42 -0.44
C MET A 165 -4.63 21.33 -0.64
N SER A 166 -4.74 22.00 -1.78
CA SER A 166 -5.91 22.82 -2.14
C SER A 166 -7.07 22.01 -2.71
N GLY A 167 -6.92 20.68 -2.85
CA GLY A 167 -7.92 19.78 -3.43
C GLY A 167 -7.92 19.77 -4.96
N GLU A 168 -6.91 20.35 -5.59
CA GLU A 168 -6.75 20.29 -7.05
C GLU A 168 -6.21 18.93 -7.49
N LYS A 169 -6.48 18.58 -8.75
CA LYS A 169 -6.01 17.32 -9.34
C LYS A 169 -4.64 17.50 -9.98
N VAL A 170 -3.72 16.66 -9.60
CA VAL A 170 -2.40 16.56 -10.25
C VAL A 170 -2.39 15.31 -11.14
N HIS A 171 -2.08 15.49 -12.42
CA HIS A 171 -1.95 14.39 -13.37
C HIS A 171 -0.48 13.96 -13.43
N LYS A 172 -0.22 12.71 -13.10
CA LYS A 172 1.11 12.10 -13.16
C LYS A 172 1.05 10.72 -13.80
N GLU A 173 2.06 10.40 -14.57
CA GLU A 173 2.29 9.04 -15.00
C GLU A 173 2.83 8.23 -13.82
N ILE A 174 2.18 7.11 -13.51
CA ILE A 174 2.58 6.24 -12.42
C ILE A 174 3.53 5.19 -12.97
N ASN A 175 4.78 5.24 -12.56
CA ASN A 175 5.74 4.18 -12.85
C ASN A 175 5.72 3.13 -11.75
N GLU A 176 5.02 2.03 -11.98
CA GLU A 176 4.90 0.92 -11.01
C GLU A 176 6.19 0.10 -10.83
N ASN A 177 7.23 0.38 -11.60
CA ASN A 177 8.49 -0.35 -11.55
C ASN A 177 9.64 0.44 -10.89
N ILE A 178 9.34 1.51 -10.17
CA ILE A 178 10.35 2.28 -9.43
C ILE A 178 10.98 1.40 -8.35
N THR A 179 12.30 1.42 -8.27
CA THR A 179 13.05 0.82 -7.17
C THR A 179 13.42 1.90 -6.14
N PHE A 180 13.66 1.51 -4.89
CA PHE A 180 14.09 2.45 -3.85
C PHE A 180 15.38 3.22 -4.21
N GLN A 181 16.26 2.64 -5.00
CA GLN A 181 17.49 3.29 -5.48
C GLN A 181 17.22 4.52 -6.34
N TYR A 182 16.07 4.56 -7.06
CA TYR A 182 15.67 5.71 -7.86
C TYR A 182 14.94 6.79 -7.04
N LEU A 183 14.60 6.53 -5.78
CA LEU A 183 14.02 7.54 -4.90
C LEU A 183 15.05 8.59 -4.45
N ASP A 184 16.34 8.27 -4.50
CA ASP A 184 17.44 9.17 -4.10
C ASP A 184 18.09 9.91 -5.26
N GLY A 185 17.77 9.57 -6.50
CA GLY A 185 18.56 10.01 -7.62
C GLY A 185 17.87 10.82 -8.67
N ASP A 186 18.65 11.37 -9.38
CA ASP A 186 18.79 12.14 -10.58
C ASP A 186 17.52 12.38 -11.42
N GLU A 187 17.19 13.64 -11.53
CA GLU A 187 16.23 14.25 -12.45
C GLU A 187 16.63 14.11 -13.96
N ASN A 188 17.49 13.14 -14.31
CA ASN A 188 17.98 12.95 -15.67
C ASN A 188 17.80 11.50 -16.16
N SER A 189 16.56 11.04 -16.25
CA SER A 189 16.23 9.87 -17.07
C SER A 189 14.78 9.98 -17.58
#